data_cede2f36277915edd35cbbe1b657a7d2
#
_entry.id   cede2f36277915edd35cbbe1b657a7d2
#
_cell.length_a   1.000
_cell.length_b   1.000
_cell.length_c   1.000
_cell.angle_alpha   90.00
_cell.angle_beta   90.00
_cell.angle_gamma   90.00
#
_symmetry.space_group_name_H-M   'P 1'
#
loop_
_entity.id
_entity.type
_entity.pdbx_description
1 polymer ?
#
loop_
_entity_poly.entity_id
_entity_poly.type
_entity_poly.pdbx_seq_one_letter_code
_entity_poly.pdbx_strand_id
1 'polypeptide(L)'
;MRNLRLSGSIRILILMLATIANSQPSGAKVIRIDIPFAFALGDTNFKSGYCEVSVAWQGVMWLRGPDSQVKAINSQTVNSGKPAESTKLVFRRFGDRYFLSEVWVQGDGAGRKLRPTRQQEIISRGKTETVEVLARK
;
A
#
# COMPACT_ATOMS: atom_id res chain seq x y z
N MET A 1 -39.62 31.67 43.79
CA MET A 1 -39.31 31.13 43.78
C MET A 1 -38.91 30.21 43.22
N ARG A 2 -38.48 29.83 42.83
CA ARG A 2 -38.13 29.00 42.35
C ARG A 2 -37.47 28.75 41.55
N ASN A 3 -37.00 28.59 41.19
CA ASN A 3 -36.55 28.31 40.46
C ASN A 3 -35.60 27.99 40.04
N LEU A 4 -35.18 27.48 39.80
CA LEU A 4 -34.53 27.23 39.40
C LEU A 4 -33.50 26.70 39.35
N ARG A 5 -33.30 26.19 39.24
CA ARG A 5 -32.28 25.53 39.30
C ARG A 5 -32.12 24.56 38.31
N LEU A 6 -32.41 24.57 37.17
CA LEU A 6 -32.31 23.67 36.09
C LEU A 6 -31.06 23.84 35.27
N SER A 7 -30.33 24.88 35.47
CA SER A 7 -29.16 25.19 34.69
C SER A 7 -27.93 24.31 35.01
N GLY A 8 -28.01 23.55 36.08
CA GLY A 8 -26.89 22.68 36.42
C GLY A 8 -26.78 21.39 35.61
N SER A 9 -27.93 20.94 35.13
CA SER A 9 -27.95 19.65 34.41
C SER A 9 -27.53 19.73 32.97
N ILE A 10 -27.60 20.90 32.38
CA ILE A 10 -27.26 21.11 30.96
C ILE A 10 -25.74 21.18 30.74
N ARG A 11 -25.01 21.57 31.77
CA ARG A 11 -23.56 21.70 31.67
C ARG A 11 -22.82 20.37 31.64
N ILE A 12 -23.43 19.31 32.09
CA ILE A 12 -22.80 17.98 32.13
C ILE A 12 -22.90 17.29 30.77
N LEU A 13 -23.90 17.68 29.97
CA LEU A 13 -24.11 17.04 28.69
C LEU A 13 -23.12 17.49 27.61
N ILE A 14 -22.48 18.63 27.79
CA ILE A 14 -21.56 19.20 26.77
C ILE A 14 -20.16 18.60 26.89
N LEU A 15 -19.81 18.03 28.03
CA LEU A 15 -18.48 17.45 28.23
C LEU A 15 -18.32 16.05 27.65
N MET A 16 -19.41 15.43 27.24
CA MET A 16 -19.34 14.05 26.68
C MET A 16 -19.10 14.00 25.18
N LEU A 17 -19.04 15.13 24.51
CA LEU A 17 -18.85 15.16 23.06
C LEU A 17 -17.41 15.33 22.61
N ALA A 18 -16.45 15.34 23.51
CA ALA A 18 -15.10 15.71 23.17
C ALA A 18 -14.13 14.53 22.99
N THR A 19 -14.62 13.32 22.97
CA THR A 19 -13.77 12.16 22.71
C THR A 19 -14.17 11.50 21.41
N ILE A 20 -14.03 12.23 20.33
CA ILE A 20 -13.84 11.56 19.06
C ILE A 20 -12.40 11.10 19.08
N ALA A 21 -12.20 9.90 19.54
CA ALA A 21 -10.92 9.25 19.41
C ALA A 21 -10.59 9.22 17.93
N ASN A 22 -9.58 9.95 17.51
CA ASN A 22 -8.97 9.76 16.23
C ASN A 22 -8.36 8.37 16.22
N SER A 23 -9.18 7.35 15.96
CA SER A 23 -8.68 6.04 15.70
C SER A 23 -8.06 6.08 14.29
N GLN A 24 -6.78 6.42 14.25
CA GLN A 24 -6.01 6.18 13.04
C GLN A 24 -5.95 4.67 12.84
N PRO A 25 -6.23 4.18 11.64
CA PRO A 25 -6.05 2.76 11.36
C PRO A 25 -4.58 2.43 11.61
N SER A 26 -4.31 1.83 12.74
CA SER A 26 -3.00 1.31 13.08
C SER A 26 -2.71 0.14 12.14
N GLY A 27 -1.67 0.25 11.32
CA GLY A 27 -1.15 -0.85 10.54
C GLY A 27 -0.96 -0.63 9.04
N ALA A 28 -1.36 0.49 8.48
CA ALA A 28 -1.05 0.80 7.10
C ALA A 28 0.40 1.29 7.00
N LYS A 29 1.23 0.54 6.28
CA LYS A 29 2.61 0.96 5.97
C LYS A 29 2.63 1.64 4.62
N VAL A 30 3.24 2.81 4.56
CA VAL A 30 3.38 3.59 3.32
C VAL A 30 4.83 3.56 2.89
N ILE A 31 5.06 3.09 1.67
CA ILE A 31 6.37 3.07 1.03
C ILE A 31 6.38 4.17 -0.02
N ARG A 32 7.41 5.01 0.01
CA ARG A 32 7.65 6.05 -0.99
C ARG A 32 8.88 5.68 -1.77
N ILE A 33 8.74 5.57 -3.07
CA ILE A 33 9.80 5.05 -3.92
C ILE A 33 9.76 5.71 -5.29
N ASP A 34 10.94 5.96 -5.84
CA ASP A 34 11.10 6.47 -7.20
C ASP A 34 11.36 5.28 -8.13
N ILE A 35 10.48 5.07 -9.09
CA ILE A 35 10.56 3.96 -10.02
C ILE A 35 11.06 4.48 -11.36
N PRO A 36 12.23 4.01 -11.84
CA PRO A 36 12.91 4.60 -13.00
C PRO A 36 12.34 4.15 -14.35
N PHE A 37 11.26 3.38 -14.39
CA PHE A 37 10.64 2.89 -15.61
C PHE A 37 9.13 2.91 -15.50
N ALA A 38 8.45 2.94 -16.65
CA ALA A 38 7.00 2.72 -16.72
C ALA A 38 6.69 1.25 -16.40
N PHE A 39 5.61 0.99 -15.70
CA PHE A 39 5.24 -0.36 -15.28
C PHE A 39 3.72 -0.54 -15.26
N ALA A 40 3.30 -1.78 -15.14
CA ALA A 40 1.90 -2.14 -14.96
C ALA A 40 1.66 -2.73 -13.57
N LEU A 41 0.53 -2.38 -12.99
CA LEU A 41 -0.03 -2.99 -11.79
C LEU A 41 -1.37 -3.60 -12.17
N GLY A 42 -1.42 -4.93 -12.24
CA GLY A 42 -2.58 -5.59 -12.81
C GLY A 42 -2.78 -5.19 -14.27
N ASP A 43 -3.92 -4.60 -14.58
CA ASP A 43 -4.27 -4.12 -15.91
C ASP A 43 -4.04 -2.61 -16.12
N THR A 44 -3.50 -1.94 -15.11
CA THR A 44 -3.32 -0.49 -15.11
C THR A 44 -1.85 -0.12 -15.33
N ASN A 45 -1.60 0.77 -16.28
CA ASN A 45 -0.26 1.25 -16.60
C ASN A 45 0.07 2.51 -15.82
N PHE A 46 1.29 2.56 -15.30
CA PHE A 46 1.84 3.70 -14.56
C PHE A 46 3.09 4.23 -15.25
N LYS A 47 3.28 5.54 -15.18
CA LYS A 47 4.49 6.19 -15.66
C LYS A 47 5.63 6.00 -14.67
N SER A 48 6.87 6.13 -15.14
CA SER A 48 8.04 6.23 -14.28
C SER A 48 7.96 7.46 -13.38
N GLY A 49 8.50 7.38 -12.20
CA GLY A 49 8.56 8.50 -11.26
C GLY A 49 8.23 8.10 -9.84
N TYR A 50 7.94 9.10 -9.03
CA TYR A 50 7.68 8.94 -7.62
C TYR A 50 6.32 8.30 -7.37
N CYS A 51 6.34 7.19 -6.66
CA CYS A 51 5.14 6.42 -6.33
C CYS A 51 5.01 6.22 -4.83
N GLU A 52 3.78 6.10 -4.36
CA GLU A 52 3.46 5.70 -3.00
C GLU A 52 2.72 4.37 -3.01
N VAL A 53 3.20 3.42 -2.21
CA VAL A 53 2.56 2.12 -2.04
C VAL A 53 2.10 1.99 -0.60
N SER A 54 0.83 1.76 -0.40
CA SER A 54 0.24 1.51 0.91
C SER A 54 -0.21 0.06 1.01
N VAL A 55 0.22 -0.60 2.05
CA VAL A 55 -0.13 -2.00 2.32
C VAL A 55 -1.09 -2.03 3.49
N ALA A 56 -2.34 -2.39 3.23
CA ALA A 56 -3.37 -2.52 4.26
C ALA A 56 -3.41 -3.94 4.83
N TRP A 57 -3.96 -4.07 6.03
CA TRP A 57 -4.00 -5.32 6.78
C TRP A 57 -4.74 -6.48 6.10
N GLN A 58 -5.70 -6.18 5.25
CA GLN A 58 -6.56 -7.19 4.64
C GLN A 58 -6.12 -7.65 3.26
N GLY A 59 -4.84 -7.49 2.94
CA GLY A 59 -4.31 -7.94 1.67
C GLY A 59 -4.54 -6.99 0.50
N VAL A 60 -5.16 -5.86 0.74
CA VAL A 60 -5.34 -4.83 -0.29
C VAL A 60 -4.15 -3.89 -0.28
N MET A 61 -3.58 -3.68 -1.44
CA MET A 61 -2.54 -2.69 -1.66
C MET A 61 -3.08 -1.55 -2.51
N TRP A 62 -2.63 -0.34 -2.19
CA TRP A 62 -2.92 0.87 -2.96
C TRP A 62 -1.62 1.40 -3.52
N LEU A 63 -1.61 1.71 -4.79
CA LEU A 63 -0.48 2.38 -5.42
C LEU A 63 -0.96 3.69 -6.03
N ARG A 64 -0.24 4.75 -5.70
CA ARG A 64 -0.43 6.07 -6.31
C ARG A 64 0.79 6.38 -7.16
N GLY A 65 0.57 6.65 -8.43
CA GLY A 65 1.62 7.02 -9.37
C GLY A 65 1.96 8.51 -9.36
N PRO A 66 2.96 8.94 -10.15
CA PRO A 66 3.41 10.32 -10.18
C PRO A 66 2.37 11.32 -10.70
N ASP A 67 1.42 10.87 -11.49
CA ASP A 67 0.31 11.66 -12.02
C ASP A 67 -0.97 11.54 -11.17
N SER A 68 -0.85 11.15 -9.92
CA SER A 68 -1.95 10.95 -8.96
C SER A 68 -2.93 9.84 -9.32
N GLN A 69 -2.61 9.01 -10.29
CA GLN A 69 -3.39 7.82 -10.62
C GLN A 69 -3.29 6.81 -9.47
N VAL A 70 -4.43 6.28 -9.03
CA VAL A 70 -4.49 5.35 -7.90
C VAL A 70 -5.10 4.03 -8.36
N LYS A 71 -4.48 2.93 -7.94
CA LYS A 71 -4.99 1.58 -8.17
C LYS A 71 -4.95 0.78 -6.89
N ALA A 72 -6.06 0.12 -6.58
CA ALA A 72 -6.13 -0.89 -5.51
C ALA A 72 -6.03 -2.29 -6.11
N ILE A 73 -5.30 -3.16 -5.45
CA ILE A 73 -5.14 -4.54 -5.90
C ILE A 73 -5.03 -5.49 -4.71
N ASN A 74 -5.56 -6.68 -4.86
CA ASN A 74 -5.43 -7.73 -3.87
C ASN A 74 -4.05 -8.37 -3.95
N SER A 75 -3.48 -8.64 -2.79
CA SER A 75 -2.19 -9.30 -2.65
C SER A 75 -2.26 -10.47 -1.69
N GLN A 76 -1.31 -11.37 -1.82
CA GLN A 76 -1.14 -12.52 -0.93
C GLN A 76 0.09 -12.31 -0.05
N THR A 77 0.03 -12.80 1.18
CA THR A 77 1.18 -12.81 2.07
C THR A 77 2.16 -13.91 1.64
N VAL A 78 3.44 -13.55 1.57
CA VAL A 78 4.53 -14.48 1.31
C VAL A 78 5.52 -14.39 2.46
N ASN A 79 5.82 -15.52 3.10
CA ASN A 79 6.79 -15.58 4.17
C ASN A 79 8.17 -15.91 3.63
N SER A 80 9.17 -15.13 4.03
CA SER A 80 10.55 -15.36 3.62
C SER A 80 11.35 -16.18 4.62
N GLY A 81 10.81 -16.39 5.82
CA GLY A 81 11.51 -17.07 6.91
C GLY A 81 12.51 -16.19 7.67
N LYS A 82 12.82 -15.00 7.17
CA LYS A 82 13.71 -14.04 7.82
C LYS A 82 13.25 -12.61 7.49
N PRO A 83 13.57 -11.61 8.33
CA PRO A 83 13.24 -10.22 8.03
C PRO A 83 13.88 -9.72 6.74
N ALA A 84 13.17 -8.92 5.97
CA ALA A 84 13.70 -8.31 4.78
C ALA A 84 14.82 -7.32 5.13
N GLU A 85 15.90 -7.34 4.38
CA GLU A 85 17.07 -6.47 4.61
C GLU A 85 16.80 -5.03 4.18
N SER A 86 15.90 -4.84 3.22
CA SER A 86 15.58 -3.54 2.67
C SER A 86 14.13 -3.48 2.21
N THR A 87 13.58 -2.27 2.18
CA THR A 87 12.30 -2.01 1.54
C THR A 87 12.50 -1.96 0.04
N LYS A 88 11.78 -2.81 -0.69
CA LYS A 88 11.92 -2.94 -2.13
C LYS A 88 10.62 -3.34 -2.82
N LEU A 89 10.52 -2.96 -4.08
CA LEU A 89 9.53 -3.47 -5.03
C LEU A 89 10.21 -4.42 -5.99
N VAL A 90 9.59 -5.55 -6.23
CA VAL A 90 10.07 -6.56 -7.18
C VAL A 90 9.18 -6.54 -8.41
N PHE A 91 9.79 -6.34 -9.56
CA PHE A 91 9.11 -6.34 -10.86
C PHE A 91 9.52 -7.55 -11.68
N ARG A 92 8.61 -8.01 -12.50
CA ARG A 92 8.92 -8.97 -13.57
C ARG A 92 8.97 -8.21 -14.88
N ARG A 93 10.06 -8.41 -15.59
CA ARG A 93 10.29 -7.82 -16.90
C ARG A 93 10.07 -8.85 -18.01
N PHE A 94 9.25 -8.47 -18.98
CA PHE A 94 9.03 -9.22 -20.21
C PHE A 94 9.34 -8.31 -21.39
N GLY A 95 10.51 -8.44 -22.00
CA GLY A 95 10.95 -7.50 -23.03
C GLY A 95 11.05 -6.08 -22.45
N ASP A 96 10.27 -5.17 -22.98
CA ASP A 96 10.24 -3.77 -22.53
C ASP A 96 9.15 -3.49 -21.46
N ARG A 97 8.43 -4.52 -21.04
CA ARG A 97 7.30 -4.36 -20.10
C ARG A 97 7.68 -4.81 -18.71
N TYR A 98 7.37 -3.97 -17.75
CA TYR A 98 7.57 -4.23 -16.33
C TYR A 98 6.25 -4.40 -15.62
N PHE A 99 6.13 -5.41 -14.76
CA PHE A 99 4.95 -5.68 -13.96
C PHE A 99 5.35 -5.79 -12.49
N LEU A 100 4.67 -5.04 -11.63
CA LEU A 100 4.89 -5.15 -10.20
C LEU A 100 4.45 -6.53 -9.72
N SER A 101 5.33 -7.24 -9.04
CA SER A 101 5.12 -8.62 -8.59
C SER A 101 5.09 -8.74 -7.08
N GLU A 102 6.01 -8.11 -6.38
CA GLU A 102 6.14 -8.24 -4.92
C GLU A 102 6.51 -6.91 -4.27
N VAL A 103 6.11 -6.80 -3.00
CA VAL A 103 6.45 -5.65 -2.14
C VAL A 103 7.02 -6.20 -0.83
N TRP A 104 8.19 -5.71 -0.46
CA TRP A 104 8.88 -6.06 0.77
C TRP A 104 9.19 -4.81 1.58
N VAL A 105 8.96 -4.89 2.89
CA VAL A 105 9.27 -3.81 3.83
C VAL A 105 10.40 -4.25 4.75
N GLN A 106 11.41 -3.39 4.91
CA GLN A 106 12.55 -3.69 5.77
C GLN A 106 12.11 -4.07 7.18
N GLY A 107 12.66 -5.16 7.69
CA GLY A 107 12.36 -5.69 9.01
C GLY A 107 11.18 -6.65 9.07
N ASP A 108 10.36 -6.72 8.03
CA ASP A 108 9.22 -7.64 8.00
C ASP A 108 9.65 -9.01 7.45
N GLY A 109 9.20 -10.07 8.12
CA GLY A 109 9.41 -11.44 7.67
C GLY A 109 8.41 -11.90 6.60
N ALA A 110 7.44 -11.05 6.30
CA ALA A 110 6.42 -11.33 5.30
C ALA A 110 6.35 -10.20 4.28
N GLY A 111 6.27 -10.56 3.01
CA GLY A 111 6.05 -9.65 1.91
C GLY A 111 4.67 -9.83 1.32
N ARG A 112 4.37 -9.05 0.30
CA ARG A 112 3.15 -9.13 -0.47
C ARG A 112 3.44 -9.53 -1.90
N LYS A 113 2.73 -10.51 -2.39
CA LYS A 113 2.83 -10.97 -3.78
C LYS A 113 1.52 -10.68 -4.50
N LEU A 114 1.64 -10.11 -5.69
CA LEU A 114 0.52 -9.83 -6.56
C LEU A 114 0.26 -11.02 -7.48
N ARG A 115 -1.01 -11.33 -7.71
CA ARG A 115 -1.36 -12.35 -8.68
C ARG A 115 -1.12 -11.81 -10.09
N PRO A 116 -0.48 -12.57 -10.97
CA PRO A 116 -0.34 -12.17 -12.35
C PRO A 116 -1.71 -12.09 -13.01
N THR A 117 -1.90 -11.10 -13.87
CA THR A 117 -3.08 -11.03 -14.72
C THR A 117 -3.01 -12.10 -15.80
N ARG A 118 -4.16 -12.41 -16.39
CA ARG A 118 -4.20 -13.35 -17.51
C ARG A 118 -3.27 -12.93 -18.66
N GLN A 119 -3.18 -11.63 -18.91
CA GLN A 119 -2.27 -11.09 -19.91
C GLN A 119 -0.81 -11.34 -19.55
N GLN A 120 -0.44 -11.18 -18.28
CA GLN A 120 0.90 -11.51 -17.78
C GLN A 120 1.22 -12.98 -17.94
N GLU A 121 0.26 -13.86 -17.65
CA GLU A 121 0.43 -15.30 -17.81
C GLU A 121 0.68 -15.71 -19.26
N ILE A 122 0.03 -15.07 -20.20
CA ILE A 122 0.21 -15.31 -21.64
C ILE A 122 1.60 -14.83 -22.08
N ILE A 123 2.00 -13.65 -21.64
CA ILE A 123 3.30 -13.05 -21.99
C ILE A 123 4.44 -13.83 -21.30
N SER A 124 4.22 -14.36 -20.10
CA SER A 124 5.24 -15.03 -19.30
C SER A 124 5.69 -16.40 -19.83
N ARG A 125 5.13 -16.85 -20.92
CA ARG A 125 5.63 -18.05 -21.61
C ARG A 125 7.00 -17.85 -22.25
N GLY A 126 7.45 -16.59 -22.31
CA GLY A 126 8.78 -16.21 -22.73
C GLY A 126 9.73 -16.03 -21.55
N LYS A 127 10.92 -15.54 -21.86
CA LYS A 127 11.97 -15.30 -20.88
C LYS A 127 11.60 -14.13 -19.98
N THR A 128 11.57 -14.37 -18.66
CA THR A 128 11.31 -13.34 -17.64
C THR A 128 12.55 -12.99 -16.87
N GLU A 129 12.73 -11.71 -16.57
CA GLU A 129 13.77 -11.22 -15.68
C GLU A 129 13.13 -10.61 -14.42
N THR A 130 13.80 -10.77 -13.30
CA THR A 130 13.43 -10.13 -12.04
C THR A 130 14.23 -8.85 -11.87
N VAL A 131 13.54 -7.74 -11.61
CA VAL A 131 14.15 -6.44 -11.38
C VAL A 131 13.72 -5.91 -10.02
N GLU A 132 14.67 -5.54 -9.18
CA GLU A 132 14.40 -4.99 -7.86
C GLU A 132 14.66 -3.49 -7.86
N VAL A 133 13.72 -2.73 -7.28
CA VAL A 133 13.88 -1.30 -7.04
C VAL A 133 13.86 -1.09 -5.54
N LEU A 134 14.94 -0.53 -5.02
CA LEU A 134 15.11 -0.29 -3.59
C LEU A 134 14.59 1.10 -3.23
N ALA A 135 13.86 1.17 -2.12
CA ALA A 135 13.49 2.46 -1.54
C ALA A 135 14.74 3.09 -0.93
N ARG A 136 14.98 4.35 -1.25
CA ARG A 136 16.07 5.12 -0.62
C ARG A 136 15.62 5.56 0.77
N LYS A 137 16.54 5.44 1.69
CA LYS A 137 16.36 5.99 3.04
C LYS A 137 16.37 7.51 3.00
#